data_19f8c980a7b3985e7c296b989d79f2b7
#
_entry.id   19f8c980a7b3985e7c296b989d79f2b7
#
_cell.length_a   1.000
_cell.length_b   1.000
_cell.length_c   1.000
_cell.angle_alpha   90.00
_cell.angle_beta   90.00
_cell.angle_gamma   90.00
#
_symmetry.space_group_name_H-M   'P 1'
#
loop_
_entity.id
_entity.type
_entity.pdbx_description
1 polymer ?
#
loop_
_entity_poly.entity_id
_entity_poly.type
_entity_poly.pdbx_seq_one_letter_code
_entity_poly.pdbx_strand_id
1 'polypeptide(L)'
;QLDRAQQLLDEMPQPLANTELQQGFSINSAELALAAHHPVEALQLLQQVPQDGPYQADLYRLRAIAYQQEFRYFLSARERVQLAPLLIDPDAQLQNQFAIWETLNRLTDSELQQLRTAPAPDPLSGWMELVELSRLYLQQPDALADVIPHWQQRYPGHPASSAFIPKLLENMSLAGEPPAQIALLLPLGGKLADAAAAIRDGVLAAYYDTPASGVQPQLQIYDSGDSSEMALAAYQQAVLDGAQFVIGPLRKEAVQALATQPLLTVPLLALNRLEEPALSSPLLYQFGLAPEDEAREAARLAWYEGYSRAIALLPDSEWGERVYRAFAHEWQQLGGEMLDTLRYDNSQTDHGKLISASLNLDNSKARQQQLTRQLGVPLEYEPRRRKD
;
A
#
# COMPACT_ATOMS: atom_id res chain seq x y z
N GLN A 1 15.22 14.59 17.51
CA GLN A 1 15.86 15.42 16.46
C GLN A 1 14.83 16.29 15.76
N LEU A 2 13.62 15.78 15.45
CA LEU A 2 12.54 16.53 14.79
C LEU A 2 12.10 17.72 15.64
N ASP A 3 11.86 17.53 16.94
CA ASP A 3 11.44 18.62 17.86
C ASP A 3 12.45 19.77 17.90
N ARG A 4 13.74 19.45 17.83
CA ARG A 4 14.79 20.48 17.83
C ARG A 4 14.84 21.23 16.48
N ALA A 5 14.59 20.53 15.36
CA ALA A 5 14.52 21.17 14.04
C ALA A 5 13.30 22.11 13.98
N GLN A 6 12.15 21.67 14.49
CA GLN A 6 10.95 22.48 14.60
C GLN A 6 11.20 23.74 15.44
N GLN A 7 11.81 23.58 16.61
CA GLN A 7 12.15 24.72 17.47
C GLN A 7 13.05 25.75 16.77
N LEU A 8 14.05 25.29 16.01
CA LEU A 8 14.93 26.18 15.25
C LEU A 8 14.20 26.96 14.17
N LEU A 9 13.24 26.32 13.48
CA LEU A 9 12.40 26.99 12.47
C LEU A 9 11.45 28.01 13.14
N ASP A 10 10.87 27.67 14.27
CA ASP A 10 9.97 28.55 15.04
C ASP A 10 10.68 29.79 15.62
N GLU A 11 11.97 29.67 15.95
CA GLU A 11 12.82 30.78 16.42
C GLU A 11 13.23 31.75 15.31
N MET A 12 13.05 31.38 14.01
CA MET A 12 13.41 32.27 12.91
C MET A 12 12.45 33.45 12.77
N PRO A 13 12.98 34.69 12.66
CA PRO A 13 12.14 35.89 12.51
C PRO A 13 11.32 35.86 11.20
N GLN A 14 10.02 36.10 11.30
CA GLN A 14 9.11 36.16 10.16
C GLN A 14 8.57 37.58 9.97
N PRO A 15 8.44 38.10 8.73
CA PRO A 15 8.94 37.54 7.46
C PRO A 15 10.44 37.61 7.31
N LEU A 16 11.01 36.66 6.54
CA LEU A 16 12.44 36.66 6.26
C LEU A 16 12.83 37.79 5.31
N ALA A 17 14.11 38.22 5.41
CA ALA A 17 14.59 39.45 4.78
C ALA A 17 14.58 39.45 3.24
N ASN A 18 14.58 38.26 2.61
CA ASN A 18 14.49 38.15 1.15
C ASN A 18 13.69 36.91 0.71
N THR A 19 13.27 36.93 -0.55
CA THR A 19 12.43 35.89 -1.16
C THR A 19 13.12 34.52 -1.19
N GLU A 20 14.42 34.47 -1.43
CA GLU A 20 15.17 33.21 -1.49
C GLU A 20 15.26 32.53 -0.11
N LEU A 21 15.50 33.31 0.96
CA LEU A 21 15.48 32.80 2.33
C LEU A 21 14.07 32.28 2.69
N GLN A 22 13.02 32.99 2.26
CA GLN A 22 11.64 32.55 2.46
C GLN A 22 11.34 31.23 1.75
N GLN A 23 11.83 31.05 0.51
CA GLN A 23 11.71 29.79 -0.23
C GLN A 23 12.46 28.65 0.48
N GLY A 24 13.72 28.90 0.88
CA GLY A 24 14.51 27.93 1.65
C GLY A 24 13.84 27.53 2.97
N PHE A 25 13.23 28.49 3.67
CA PHE A 25 12.44 28.22 4.87
C PHE A 25 11.24 27.30 4.55
N SER A 26 10.48 27.59 3.49
CA SER A 26 9.35 26.73 3.08
C SER A 26 9.79 25.31 2.71
N ILE A 27 10.93 25.15 2.04
CA ILE A 27 11.51 23.85 1.70
C ILE A 27 11.87 23.07 2.97
N ASN A 28 12.61 23.68 3.91
CA ASN A 28 13.01 23.01 5.15
C ASN A 28 11.81 22.67 6.04
N SER A 29 10.82 23.59 6.12
CA SER A 29 9.59 23.33 6.87
C SER A 29 8.77 22.20 6.24
N ALA A 30 8.69 22.13 4.91
CA ALA A 30 8.03 21.04 4.21
C ALA A 30 8.76 19.69 4.42
N GLU A 31 10.10 19.67 4.40
CA GLU A 31 10.88 18.48 4.70
C GLU A 31 10.64 17.97 6.11
N LEU A 32 10.57 18.88 7.09
CA LEU A 32 10.25 18.55 8.47
C LEU A 32 8.82 18.00 8.62
N ALA A 33 7.83 18.64 7.97
CA ALA A 33 6.46 18.17 7.94
C ALA A 33 6.35 16.75 7.34
N LEU A 34 7.10 16.45 6.27
CA LEU A 34 7.16 15.10 5.70
C LEU A 34 7.81 14.08 6.63
N ALA A 35 8.85 14.47 7.36
CA ALA A 35 9.50 13.63 8.36
C ALA A 35 8.57 13.35 9.56
N ALA A 36 7.63 14.26 9.83
CA ALA A 36 6.57 14.10 10.83
C ALA A 36 5.29 13.42 10.27
N HIS A 37 5.31 12.93 9.01
CA HIS A 37 4.16 12.34 8.32
C HIS A 37 2.96 13.29 8.15
N HIS A 38 3.23 14.58 7.89
CA HIS A 38 2.21 15.60 7.60
C HIS A 38 2.27 16.05 6.12
N PRO A 39 1.94 15.19 5.14
CA PRO A 39 2.13 15.47 3.72
C PRO A 39 1.26 16.63 3.21
N VAL A 40 0.06 16.81 3.75
CA VAL A 40 -0.85 17.91 3.36
C VAL A 40 -0.23 19.27 3.71
N GLU A 41 0.32 19.41 4.92
CA GLU A 41 1.02 20.61 5.37
C GLU A 41 2.25 20.88 4.50
N ALA A 42 3.05 19.85 4.22
CA ALA A 42 4.18 19.96 3.33
C ALA A 42 3.79 20.47 1.94
N LEU A 43 2.71 19.95 1.35
CA LEU A 43 2.20 20.42 0.05
C LEU A 43 1.76 21.89 0.10
N GLN A 44 1.14 22.34 1.19
CA GLN A 44 0.76 23.74 1.37
C GLN A 44 1.98 24.66 1.42
N LEU A 45 3.01 24.29 2.17
CA LEU A 45 4.28 25.02 2.24
C LEU A 45 4.97 25.09 0.87
N LEU A 46 4.98 23.97 0.12
CA LEU A 46 5.57 23.88 -1.20
C LEU A 46 4.80 24.65 -2.30
N GLN A 47 3.56 25.05 -2.07
CA GLN A 47 2.83 25.93 -3.01
C GLN A 47 3.44 27.33 -3.09
N GLN A 48 4.15 27.77 -2.05
CA GLN A 48 4.79 29.09 -1.99
C GLN A 48 6.14 29.14 -2.72
N VAL A 49 6.69 27.99 -3.13
CA VAL A 49 7.98 27.86 -3.79
C VAL A 49 7.78 27.87 -5.31
N PRO A 50 8.40 28.82 -6.06
CA PRO A 50 8.33 28.87 -7.51
C PRO A 50 8.87 27.59 -8.17
N GLN A 51 8.28 27.24 -9.32
CA GLN A 51 8.72 26.05 -10.07
C GLN A 51 10.03 26.28 -10.84
N ASP A 52 10.44 27.52 -11.04
CA ASP A 52 11.64 27.95 -11.75
C ASP A 52 12.54 28.74 -10.79
N GLY A 53 13.36 28.04 -10.02
CA GLY A 53 14.18 28.71 -9.03
C GLY A 53 15.28 27.81 -8.48
N PRO A 54 16.10 28.30 -7.54
CA PRO A 54 17.24 27.55 -7.00
C PRO A 54 16.80 26.26 -6.26
N TYR A 55 15.56 26.19 -5.79
CA TYR A 55 14.99 25.06 -5.08
C TYR A 55 14.12 24.13 -5.94
N GLN A 56 14.20 24.24 -7.26
CA GLN A 56 13.34 23.45 -8.17
C GLN A 56 13.48 21.95 -7.97
N ALA A 57 14.70 21.43 -7.80
CA ALA A 57 14.93 20.01 -7.57
C ALA A 57 14.34 19.56 -6.23
N ASP A 58 14.53 20.33 -5.16
CA ASP A 58 13.95 20.03 -3.85
C ASP A 58 12.43 20.10 -3.88
N LEU A 59 11.86 21.07 -4.58
CA LEU A 59 10.42 21.21 -4.76
C LEU A 59 9.81 19.94 -5.36
N TYR A 60 10.35 19.44 -6.49
CA TYR A 60 9.85 18.24 -7.13
C TYR A 60 10.09 17.00 -6.26
N ARG A 61 11.26 16.89 -5.63
CA ARG A 61 11.59 15.80 -4.70
C ARG A 61 10.60 15.71 -3.54
N LEU A 62 10.36 16.82 -2.86
CA LEU A 62 9.49 16.86 -1.68
C LEU A 62 8.01 16.68 -2.05
N ARG A 63 7.56 17.26 -3.17
CA ARG A 63 6.20 17.00 -3.68
C ARG A 63 5.99 15.54 -4.02
N ALA A 64 6.98 14.88 -4.64
CA ALA A 64 6.90 13.47 -4.94
C ALA A 64 6.76 12.62 -3.67
N ILE A 65 7.52 12.94 -2.62
CA ILE A 65 7.43 12.27 -1.32
C ILE A 65 6.07 12.52 -0.68
N ALA A 66 5.59 13.78 -0.68
CA ALA A 66 4.29 14.14 -0.14
C ALA A 66 3.15 13.38 -0.82
N TYR A 67 3.12 13.37 -2.15
CA TYR A 67 2.13 12.61 -2.90
C TYR A 67 2.23 11.10 -2.68
N GLN A 68 3.44 10.56 -2.46
CA GLN A 68 3.61 9.16 -2.12
C GLN A 68 3.04 8.82 -0.73
N GLN A 69 3.24 9.70 0.25
CA GLN A 69 2.66 9.55 1.59
C GLN A 69 1.13 9.69 1.57
N GLU A 70 0.58 10.46 0.62
CA GLU A 70 -0.87 10.56 0.38
C GLU A 70 -1.41 9.44 -0.53
N PHE A 71 -0.61 8.43 -0.87
CA PHE A 71 -0.98 7.34 -1.79
C PHE A 71 -1.39 7.81 -3.20
N ARG A 72 -1.06 9.04 -3.57
CA ARG A 72 -1.31 9.64 -4.88
C ARG A 72 -0.16 9.31 -5.83
N TYR A 73 0.00 8.03 -6.12
CA TYR A 73 1.17 7.47 -6.80
C TYR A 73 1.42 8.05 -8.20
N PHE A 74 0.38 8.28 -8.98
CA PHE A 74 0.53 8.93 -10.28
C PHE A 74 1.13 10.33 -10.18
N LEU A 75 0.68 11.14 -9.21
CA LEU A 75 1.22 12.49 -9.01
C LEU A 75 2.66 12.43 -8.51
N SER A 76 2.97 11.51 -7.61
CA SER A 76 4.34 11.29 -7.15
C SER A 76 5.28 10.95 -8.32
N ALA A 77 4.90 10.00 -9.17
CA ALA A 77 5.68 9.63 -10.36
C ALA A 77 5.85 10.81 -11.32
N ARG A 78 4.79 11.61 -11.53
CA ARG A 78 4.85 12.82 -12.38
C ARG A 78 5.86 13.84 -11.85
N GLU A 79 5.89 14.13 -10.56
CA GLU A 79 6.88 15.04 -9.97
C GLU A 79 8.31 14.49 -10.09
N ARG A 80 8.50 13.17 -9.94
CA ARG A 80 9.81 12.52 -10.14
C ARG A 80 10.29 12.57 -11.59
N VAL A 81 9.39 12.50 -12.56
CA VAL A 81 9.73 12.69 -13.98
C VAL A 81 10.20 14.13 -14.24
N GLN A 82 9.58 15.13 -13.58
CA GLN A 82 10.05 16.53 -13.65
C GLN A 82 11.40 16.73 -12.92
N LEU A 83 11.67 15.97 -11.87
CA LEU A 83 12.94 15.98 -11.16
C LEU A 83 14.09 15.41 -12.00
N ALA A 84 13.83 14.39 -12.83
CA ALA A 84 14.86 13.63 -13.53
C ALA A 84 15.88 14.49 -14.30
N PRO A 85 15.51 15.51 -15.10
CA PRO A 85 16.47 16.33 -15.83
C PRO A 85 17.29 17.28 -14.95
N LEU A 86 16.92 17.47 -13.68
CA LEU A 86 17.62 18.35 -12.73
C LEU A 86 18.69 17.62 -11.93
N LEU A 87 18.70 16.29 -11.96
CA LEU A 87 19.68 15.47 -11.26
C LEU A 87 20.95 15.34 -12.11
N ILE A 88 22.08 15.70 -11.52
CA ILE A 88 23.39 15.65 -12.21
C ILE A 88 24.11 14.35 -11.86
N ASP A 89 23.99 13.90 -10.62
CA ASP A 89 24.64 12.68 -10.14
C ASP A 89 24.00 11.42 -10.75
N PRO A 90 24.77 10.53 -11.42
CA PRO A 90 24.25 9.32 -12.03
C PRO A 90 23.55 8.36 -11.03
N ASP A 91 24.05 8.28 -9.79
CA ASP A 91 23.44 7.41 -8.78
C ASP A 91 22.10 7.98 -8.32
N ALA A 92 21.99 9.29 -8.12
CA ALA A 92 20.74 9.97 -7.82
C ALA A 92 19.73 9.84 -9.00
N GLN A 93 20.20 9.93 -10.25
CA GLN A 93 19.35 9.69 -11.43
C GLN A 93 18.80 8.27 -11.41
N LEU A 94 19.63 7.25 -11.20
CA LEU A 94 19.18 5.86 -11.17
C LEU A 94 18.23 5.58 -10.00
N GLN A 95 18.52 6.12 -8.81
CA GLN A 95 17.63 6.04 -7.65
C GLN A 95 16.26 6.66 -7.95
N ASN A 96 16.22 7.82 -8.60
CA ASN A 96 14.96 8.46 -9.00
C ASN A 96 14.20 7.63 -10.04
N GLN A 97 14.90 6.98 -10.99
CA GLN A 97 14.31 6.08 -11.97
C GLN A 97 13.66 4.85 -11.31
N PHE A 98 14.34 4.23 -10.34
CA PHE A 98 13.73 3.16 -9.55
C PHE A 98 12.52 3.64 -8.75
N ALA A 99 12.60 4.83 -8.15
CA ALA A 99 11.49 5.39 -7.40
C ALA A 99 10.27 5.72 -8.29
N ILE A 100 10.46 6.14 -9.55
CA ILE A 100 9.37 6.29 -10.53
C ILE A 100 8.70 4.94 -10.78
N TRP A 101 9.52 3.93 -11.10
CA TRP A 101 9.04 2.60 -11.44
C TRP A 101 8.30 1.93 -10.27
N GLU A 102 8.87 1.97 -9.06
CA GLU A 102 8.24 1.44 -7.85
C GLU A 102 6.93 2.15 -7.53
N THR A 103 6.89 3.47 -7.67
CA THR A 103 5.69 4.27 -7.43
C THR A 103 4.58 3.91 -8.42
N LEU A 104 4.88 3.78 -9.70
CA LEU A 104 3.92 3.37 -10.73
C LEU A 104 3.49 1.91 -10.57
N ASN A 105 4.35 1.05 -10.03
CA ASN A 105 4.00 -0.32 -9.67
C ASN A 105 2.98 -0.44 -8.53
N ARG A 106 2.62 0.64 -7.86
CA ARG A 106 1.50 0.66 -6.89
C ARG A 106 0.14 0.82 -7.56
N LEU A 107 0.11 1.25 -8.81
CA LEU A 107 -1.12 1.40 -9.59
C LEU A 107 -1.53 0.07 -10.21
N THR A 108 -2.83 -0.15 -10.34
CA THR A 108 -3.37 -1.28 -11.09
C THR A 108 -3.21 -1.07 -12.61
N ASP A 109 -3.31 -2.14 -13.40
CA ASP A 109 -3.23 -2.03 -14.86
C ASP A 109 -4.36 -1.16 -15.43
N SER A 110 -5.55 -1.20 -14.83
CA SER A 110 -6.67 -0.34 -15.21
C SER A 110 -6.35 1.14 -14.96
N GLU A 111 -5.75 1.47 -13.81
CA GLU A 111 -5.34 2.85 -13.49
C GLU A 111 -4.23 3.32 -14.44
N LEU A 112 -3.22 2.49 -14.71
CA LEU A 112 -2.16 2.82 -15.67
C LEU A 112 -2.75 3.16 -17.04
N GLN A 113 -3.69 2.36 -17.54
CA GLN A 113 -4.34 2.61 -18.83
C GLN A 113 -5.18 3.89 -18.84
N GLN A 114 -5.96 4.15 -17.78
CA GLN A 114 -6.80 5.33 -17.67
C GLN A 114 -5.99 6.62 -17.52
N LEU A 115 -4.89 6.57 -16.76
CA LEU A 115 -4.05 7.74 -16.48
C LEU A 115 -3.05 8.04 -17.60
N ARG A 116 -2.75 7.07 -18.46
CA ARG A 116 -1.88 7.26 -19.63
C ARG A 116 -2.62 7.97 -20.77
N THR A 117 -2.78 9.26 -20.64
CA THR A 117 -3.52 10.10 -21.59
C THR A 117 -2.64 10.76 -22.66
N ALA A 118 -1.35 10.94 -22.37
CA ALA A 118 -0.41 11.53 -23.30
C ALA A 118 0.16 10.46 -24.28
N PRO A 119 0.22 10.77 -25.61
CA PRO A 119 0.81 9.84 -26.57
C PRO A 119 2.34 9.81 -26.46
N ALA A 120 2.95 8.74 -27.00
CA ALA A 120 4.41 8.69 -27.17
C ALA A 120 4.87 9.90 -28.01
N PRO A 121 6.03 10.49 -27.71
CA PRO A 121 7.09 10.02 -26.79
C PRO A 121 7.04 10.60 -25.37
N ASP A 122 5.88 10.89 -24.82
CA ASP A 122 5.77 11.42 -23.45
C ASP A 122 6.51 10.54 -22.42
N PRO A 123 7.43 11.12 -21.60
CA PRO A 123 8.25 10.32 -20.69
C PRO A 123 7.45 9.58 -19.61
N LEU A 124 6.40 10.21 -19.04
CA LEU A 124 5.59 9.54 -18.02
C LEU A 124 4.82 8.36 -18.61
N SER A 125 4.27 8.53 -19.82
CA SER A 125 3.62 7.44 -20.55
C SER A 125 4.59 6.31 -20.89
N GLY A 126 5.85 6.64 -21.19
CA GLY A 126 6.91 5.66 -21.40
C GLY A 126 7.21 4.82 -20.15
N TRP A 127 7.27 5.47 -19.00
CA TRP A 127 7.42 4.78 -17.71
C TRP A 127 6.23 3.87 -17.40
N MET A 128 4.99 4.34 -17.62
CA MET A 128 3.78 3.54 -17.39
C MET A 128 3.74 2.30 -18.26
N GLU A 129 4.07 2.44 -19.55
CA GLU A 129 4.15 1.29 -20.47
C GLU A 129 5.29 0.32 -20.10
N LEU A 130 6.43 0.83 -19.64
CA LEU A 130 7.53 -0.02 -19.17
C LEU A 130 7.13 -0.84 -17.93
N VAL A 131 6.33 -0.28 -17.02
CA VAL A 131 5.75 -1.01 -15.90
C VAL A 131 4.81 -2.12 -16.37
N GLU A 132 3.90 -1.82 -17.31
CA GLU A 132 3.00 -2.84 -17.88
C GLU A 132 3.81 -3.98 -18.55
N LEU A 133 4.83 -3.65 -19.34
CA LEU A 133 5.71 -4.65 -19.97
C LEU A 133 6.48 -5.47 -18.94
N SER A 134 7.04 -4.85 -17.90
CA SER A 134 7.77 -5.56 -16.85
C SER A 134 6.91 -6.55 -16.08
N ARG A 135 5.62 -6.24 -15.89
CA ARG A 135 4.65 -7.15 -15.27
C ARG A 135 4.27 -8.29 -16.19
N LEU A 136 4.01 -7.99 -17.48
CA LEU A 136 3.63 -8.99 -18.47
C LEU A 136 4.72 -10.05 -18.66
N TYR A 137 5.98 -9.64 -18.60
CA TYR A 137 7.15 -10.51 -18.81
C TYR A 137 7.92 -10.80 -17.51
N LEU A 138 7.29 -10.69 -16.34
CA LEU A 138 7.95 -10.80 -15.02
C LEU A 138 8.82 -12.04 -14.86
N GLN A 139 8.40 -13.17 -15.42
CA GLN A 139 9.12 -14.44 -15.38
C GLN A 139 9.90 -14.76 -16.65
N GLN A 140 9.99 -13.82 -17.58
CA GLN A 140 10.59 -14.02 -18.90
C GLN A 140 11.50 -12.85 -19.26
N PRO A 141 12.66 -12.70 -18.59
CA PRO A 141 13.56 -11.56 -18.81
C PRO A 141 14.06 -11.48 -20.25
N ASP A 142 14.27 -12.62 -20.93
CA ASP A 142 14.68 -12.66 -22.33
C ASP A 142 13.57 -12.11 -23.25
N ALA A 143 12.31 -12.50 -23.01
CA ALA A 143 11.18 -11.99 -23.77
C ALA A 143 10.95 -10.49 -23.51
N LEU A 144 11.18 -10.01 -22.30
CA LEU A 144 11.20 -8.57 -22.02
C LEU A 144 12.31 -7.88 -22.82
N ALA A 145 13.52 -8.44 -22.83
CA ALA A 145 14.64 -7.89 -23.59
C ALA A 145 14.34 -7.79 -25.09
N ASP A 146 13.59 -8.74 -25.66
CA ASP A 146 13.19 -8.75 -27.07
C ASP A 146 12.17 -7.64 -27.42
N VAL A 147 11.30 -7.24 -26.50
CA VAL A 147 10.29 -6.19 -26.74
C VAL A 147 10.80 -4.78 -26.41
N ILE A 148 11.84 -4.63 -25.60
CA ILE A 148 12.45 -3.34 -25.25
C ILE A 148 12.84 -2.50 -26.48
N PRO A 149 13.45 -3.03 -27.56
CA PRO A 149 13.78 -2.23 -28.73
C PRO A 149 12.57 -1.55 -29.40
N HIS A 150 11.40 -2.20 -29.41
CA HIS A 150 10.16 -1.61 -29.90
C HIS A 150 9.66 -0.47 -29.00
N TRP A 151 9.75 -0.66 -27.70
CA TRP A 151 9.45 0.40 -26.73
C TRP A 151 10.40 1.60 -26.91
N GLN A 152 11.71 1.38 -27.06
CA GLN A 152 12.70 2.43 -27.29
C GLN A 152 12.46 3.22 -28.59
N GLN A 153 11.96 2.56 -29.65
CA GLN A 153 11.56 3.24 -30.89
C GLN A 153 10.36 4.18 -30.68
N ARG A 154 9.43 3.81 -29.80
CA ARG A 154 8.27 4.65 -29.46
C ARG A 154 8.64 5.79 -28.51
N TYR A 155 9.61 5.59 -27.66
CA TYR A 155 10.09 6.55 -26.65
C TYR A 155 11.59 6.86 -26.85
N PRO A 156 11.96 7.51 -27.96
CA PRO A 156 13.36 7.79 -28.25
C PRO A 156 13.96 8.74 -27.21
N GLY A 157 15.16 8.39 -26.70
CA GLY A 157 15.84 9.18 -25.67
C GLY A 157 15.23 9.11 -24.28
N HIS A 158 14.35 8.16 -24.02
CA HIS A 158 13.73 8.01 -22.70
C HIS A 158 14.78 7.75 -21.61
N PRO A 159 14.68 8.40 -20.43
CA PRO A 159 15.68 8.28 -19.36
C PRO A 159 15.95 6.84 -18.88
N ALA A 160 14.95 5.96 -18.94
CA ALA A 160 15.10 4.56 -18.53
C ALA A 160 16.05 3.76 -19.43
N SER A 161 16.29 4.19 -20.67
CA SER A 161 17.00 3.39 -21.68
C SER A 161 18.47 3.16 -21.35
N SER A 162 19.14 4.11 -20.67
CA SER A 162 20.58 4.09 -20.49
C SER A 162 21.05 3.24 -19.30
N ALA A 163 20.41 3.37 -18.15
CA ALA A 163 20.84 2.73 -16.91
C ALA A 163 19.77 1.84 -16.27
N PHE A 164 18.53 2.28 -16.23
CA PHE A 164 17.45 1.58 -15.55
C PHE A 164 17.09 0.24 -16.21
N ILE A 165 16.85 0.22 -17.52
CA ILE A 165 16.45 -1.01 -18.24
C ILE A 165 17.53 -2.10 -18.15
N PRO A 166 18.82 -1.83 -18.38
CA PRO A 166 19.88 -2.82 -18.17
C PRO A 166 19.86 -3.37 -16.75
N LYS A 167 19.69 -2.50 -15.74
CA LYS A 167 19.68 -2.93 -14.33
C LYS A 167 18.39 -3.70 -13.98
N LEU A 168 17.25 -3.32 -14.56
CA LEU A 168 16.01 -4.06 -14.42
C LEU A 168 16.15 -5.49 -14.96
N LEU A 169 16.66 -5.66 -16.18
CA LEU A 169 16.90 -6.96 -16.80
C LEU A 169 17.92 -7.80 -16.02
N GLU A 170 19.01 -7.17 -15.54
CA GLU A 170 19.97 -7.82 -14.65
C GLU A 170 19.30 -8.33 -13.37
N ASN A 171 18.52 -7.50 -12.69
CA ASN A 171 17.80 -7.88 -11.47
C ASN A 171 16.78 -9.01 -11.73
N MET A 172 16.06 -8.97 -12.85
CA MET A 172 15.14 -10.03 -13.23
C MET A 172 15.87 -11.36 -13.52
N SER A 173 17.04 -11.30 -14.15
CA SER A 173 17.89 -12.47 -14.41
C SER A 173 18.50 -13.03 -13.10
N LEU A 174 18.86 -12.16 -12.17
CA LEU A 174 19.40 -12.54 -10.86
C LEU A 174 18.32 -13.05 -9.91
N ALA A 175 17.03 -12.81 -10.18
CA ALA A 175 15.92 -13.34 -9.38
C ALA A 175 15.89 -14.90 -9.37
N GLY A 176 16.79 -15.53 -10.11
CA GLY A 176 17.06 -16.95 -10.09
C GLY A 176 16.13 -17.74 -11.00
N GLU A 177 16.54 -18.96 -11.29
CA GLU A 177 15.64 -19.90 -11.95
C GLU A 177 14.40 -20.13 -11.07
N PRO A 178 13.20 -20.25 -11.66
CA PRO A 178 12.01 -20.62 -10.89
C PRO A 178 12.29 -21.85 -10.03
N PRO A 179 11.80 -21.92 -8.79
CA PRO A 179 12.04 -23.10 -7.95
C PRO A 179 11.55 -24.35 -8.66
N ALA A 180 12.39 -25.37 -8.78
CA ALA A 180 12.00 -26.64 -9.38
C ALA A 180 10.97 -27.39 -8.51
N GLN A 181 10.98 -27.14 -7.19
CA GLN A 181 10.04 -27.71 -6.24
C GLN A 181 9.54 -26.68 -5.23
N ILE A 182 8.21 -26.61 -5.10
CA ILE A 182 7.50 -25.77 -4.12
C ILE A 182 6.80 -26.69 -3.11
N ALA A 183 6.96 -26.39 -1.82
CA ALA A 183 6.21 -27.04 -0.76
C ALA A 183 5.06 -26.15 -0.27
N LEU A 184 3.86 -26.72 -0.12
CA LEU A 184 2.69 -26.08 0.47
C LEU A 184 2.42 -26.66 1.84
N LEU A 185 2.69 -25.90 2.91
CA LEU A 185 2.51 -26.30 4.30
C LEU A 185 1.16 -25.80 4.83
N LEU A 186 0.21 -26.69 5.01
CA LEU A 186 -1.14 -26.35 5.49
C LEU A 186 -1.58 -27.32 6.59
N PRO A 187 -2.37 -26.87 7.59
CA PRO A 187 -2.99 -27.78 8.56
C PRO A 187 -4.12 -28.54 7.87
N LEU A 188 -3.88 -29.80 7.53
CA LEU A 188 -4.86 -30.66 6.82
C LEU A 188 -5.97 -31.19 7.73
N GLY A 189 -5.84 -30.99 9.04
CA GLY A 189 -6.84 -31.35 10.05
C GLY A 189 -7.13 -30.22 11.03
N GLY A 190 -8.00 -30.50 12.01
CA GLY A 190 -8.30 -29.58 13.10
C GLY A 190 -9.19 -28.38 12.70
N LYS A 191 -9.12 -27.31 13.50
CA LYS A 191 -10.03 -26.15 13.37
C LYS A 191 -9.83 -25.32 12.09
N LEU A 192 -8.68 -25.42 11.45
CA LEU A 192 -8.34 -24.65 10.24
C LEU A 192 -8.39 -25.50 8.96
N ALA A 193 -8.88 -26.73 9.02
CA ALA A 193 -8.93 -27.64 7.88
C ALA A 193 -9.72 -27.07 6.68
N ASP A 194 -10.86 -26.46 6.93
CA ASP A 194 -11.69 -25.85 5.87
C ASP A 194 -10.99 -24.65 5.20
N ALA A 195 -10.35 -23.80 6.00
CA ALA A 195 -9.56 -22.68 5.48
C ALA A 195 -8.34 -23.18 4.69
N ALA A 196 -7.65 -24.19 5.20
CA ALA A 196 -6.53 -24.82 4.52
C ALA A 196 -6.95 -25.48 3.20
N ALA A 197 -8.12 -26.11 3.16
CA ALA A 197 -8.67 -26.69 1.94
C ALA A 197 -8.95 -25.60 0.88
N ALA A 198 -9.57 -24.48 1.28
CA ALA A 198 -9.83 -23.35 0.38
C ALA A 198 -8.52 -22.75 -0.19
N ILE A 199 -7.50 -22.58 0.66
CA ILE A 199 -6.17 -22.10 0.23
C ILE A 199 -5.53 -23.09 -0.73
N ARG A 200 -5.54 -24.39 -0.39
CA ARG A 200 -5.02 -25.45 -1.26
C ARG A 200 -5.67 -25.42 -2.64
N ASP A 201 -6.99 -25.35 -2.65
CA ASP A 201 -7.76 -25.37 -3.90
C ASP A 201 -7.48 -24.12 -4.76
N GLY A 202 -7.30 -22.94 -4.12
CA GLY A 202 -6.88 -21.72 -4.80
C GLY A 202 -5.46 -21.82 -5.38
N VAL A 203 -4.50 -22.37 -4.60
CA VAL A 203 -3.13 -22.61 -5.08
C VAL A 203 -3.11 -23.60 -6.24
N LEU A 204 -3.87 -24.69 -6.14
CA LEU A 204 -3.98 -25.68 -7.22
C LEU A 204 -4.63 -25.10 -8.47
N ALA A 205 -5.69 -24.28 -8.32
CA ALA A 205 -6.31 -23.62 -9.44
C ALA A 205 -5.32 -22.72 -10.18
N ALA A 206 -4.57 -21.87 -9.48
CA ALA A 206 -3.54 -21.02 -10.06
C ALA A 206 -2.40 -21.83 -10.70
N TYR A 207 -2.00 -22.92 -10.04
CA TYR A 207 -0.95 -23.81 -10.55
C TYR A 207 -1.31 -24.48 -11.88
N TYR A 208 -2.56 -24.91 -12.05
CA TYR A 208 -3.02 -25.54 -13.29
C TYR A 208 -3.49 -24.54 -14.37
N ASP A 209 -3.84 -23.30 -14.00
CA ASP A 209 -4.23 -22.24 -14.93
C ASP A 209 -3.01 -21.54 -15.56
N THR A 210 -1.84 -21.71 -14.95
CA THR A 210 -0.59 -21.12 -15.50
C THR A 210 -0.18 -21.84 -16.78
N PRO A 211 -0.10 -21.14 -17.94
CA PRO A 211 0.33 -21.78 -19.20
C PRO A 211 1.70 -22.41 -19.06
N ALA A 212 1.86 -23.61 -19.55
CA ALA A 212 3.12 -24.37 -19.54
C ALA A 212 4.16 -23.76 -20.52
N SER A 213 4.47 -22.48 -20.38
CA SER A 213 5.50 -21.78 -21.19
C SER A 213 6.92 -21.93 -20.61
N GLY A 214 7.10 -22.78 -19.60
CA GLY A 214 8.38 -23.05 -18.93
C GLY A 214 8.36 -24.38 -18.15
N VAL A 215 9.41 -24.63 -17.39
CA VAL A 215 9.46 -25.77 -16.46
C VAL A 215 8.52 -25.47 -15.30
N GLN A 216 7.38 -26.15 -15.25
CA GLN A 216 6.43 -26.02 -14.16
C GLN A 216 7.05 -26.64 -12.89
N PRO A 217 7.10 -25.91 -11.75
CA PRO A 217 7.65 -26.45 -10.51
C PRO A 217 6.82 -27.62 -10.00
N GLN A 218 7.46 -28.61 -9.38
CA GLN A 218 6.71 -29.65 -8.66
C GLN A 218 6.08 -29.04 -7.40
N LEU A 219 4.77 -29.18 -7.25
CA LEU A 219 4.05 -28.73 -6.04
C LEU A 219 3.78 -29.93 -5.14
N GLN A 220 4.30 -29.88 -3.91
CA GLN A 220 4.10 -30.93 -2.91
C GLN A 220 3.44 -30.35 -1.65
N ILE A 221 2.43 -31.06 -1.13
CA ILE A 221 1.63 -30.62 0.01
C ILE A 221 2.08 -31.38 1.27
N TYR A 222 2.32 -30.63 2.35
CA TYR A 222 2.74 -31.15 3.65
C TYR A 222 1.73 -30.74 4.72
N ASP A 223 1.40 -31.65 5.61
CA ASP A 223 0.56 -31.35 6.76
C ASP A 223 1.39 -30.62 7.83
N SER A 224 1.09 -29.35 8.05
CA SER A 224 1.71 -28.58 9.14
C SER A 224 1.12 -28.86 10.52
N GLY A 225 0.04 -29.60 10.58
CA GLY A 225 -0.64 -29.97 11.82
C GLY A 225 -1.16 -28.83 12.65
N ASP A 226 -1.47 -29.14 13.91
CA ASP A 226 -2.08 -28.17 14.85
C ASP A 226 -1.07 -27.60 15.86
N SER A 227 0.22 -27.88 15.76
CA SER A 227 1.25 -27.37 16.66
C SER A 227 2.42 -26.74 15.92
N SER A 228 3.17 -25.89 16.62
CA SER A 228 4.38 -25.27 16.08
C SER A 228 5.48 -26.27 15.78
N GLU A 229 5.58 -27.34 16.58
CA GLU A 229 6.55 -28.43 16.40
C GLU A 229 6.26 -29.24 15.13
N MET A 230 4.99 -29.54 14.86
CA MET A 230 4.58 -30.19 13.62
C MET A 230 4.87 -29.35 12.39
N ALA A 231 4.59 -28.07 12.45
CA ALA A 231 4.88 -27.15 11.35
C ALA A 231 6.39 -27.02 11.08
N LEU A 232 7.22 -26.99 12.14
CA LEU A 232 8.67 -27.00 12.02
C LEU A 232 9.18 -28.28 11.39
N ALA A 233 8.66 -29.45 11.84
CA ALA A 233 9.01 -30.77 11.28
C ALA A 233 8.60 -30.87 9.81
N ALA A 234 7.40 -30.37 9.44
CA ALA A 234 6.94 -30.32 8.06
C ALA A 234 7.82 -29.45 7.17
N TYR A 235 8.26 -28.29 7.68
CA TYR A 235 9.21 -27.42 6.97
C TYR A 235 10.54 -28.13 6.73
N GLN A 236 11.11 -28.76 7.78
CA GLN A 236 12.37 -29.49 7.68
C GLN A 236 12.26 -30.67 6.70
N GLN A 237 11.15 -31.40 6.73
CA GLN A 237 10.90 -32.49 5.79
C GLN A 237 10.79 -31.97 4.35
N ALA A 238 10.05 -30.88 4.11
CA ALA A 238 9.94 -30.29 2.79
C ALA A 238 11.31 -29.87 2.22
N VAL A 239 12.18 -29.31 3.07
CA VAL A 239 13.55 -28.91 2.67
C VAL A 239 14.39 -30.18 2.37
N LEU A 240 14.29 -31.21 3.16
CA LEU A 240 15.00 -32.49 2.92
C LEU A 240 14.54 -33.16 1.62
N ASP A 241 13.27 -33.07 1.29
CA ASP A 241 12.69 -33.58 0.04
C ASP A 241 13.04 -32.73 -1.19
N GLY A 242 13.75 -31.61 -1.00
CA GLY A 242 14.28 -30.76 -2.08
C GLY A 242 13.45 -29.51 -2.39
N ALA A 243 12.53 -29.09 -1.53
CA ALA A 243 11.80 -27.86 -1.70
C ALA A 243 12.77 -26.65 -1.74
N GLN A 244 12.61 -25.81 -2.75
CA GLN A 244 13.39 -24.57 -2.95
C GLN A 244 12.59 -23.33 -2.56
N PHE A 245 11.29 -23.48 -2.37
CA PHE A 245 10.38 -22.44 -1.88
C PHE A 245 9.27 -23.09 -1.07
N VAL A 246 8.87 -22.45 0.05
CA VAL A 246 7.84 -22.96 0.94
C VAL A 246 6.72 -21.91 1.06
N ILE A 247 5.46 -22.33 0.86
CA ILE A 247 4.25 -21.53 1.08
C ILE A 247 3.53 -22.06 2.31
N GLY A 248 3.19 -21.21 3.25
CA GLY A 248 2.70 -21.58 4.58
C GLY A 248 3.78 -21.39 5.65
N PRO A 249 3.52 -21.68 6.91
CA PRO A 249 2.26 -22.17 7.47
C PRO A 249 1.17 -21.10 7.60
N LEU A 250 -0.06 -21.53 7.94
CA LEU A 250 -1.22 -20.68 8.12
C LEU A 250 -1.35 -20.15 9.56
N ARG A 251 -0.91 -20.91 10.55
CA ARG A 251 -1.06 -20.58 11.97
C ARG A 251 -0.01 -19.56 12.41
N LYS A 252 -0.44 -18.53 13.16
CA LYS A 252 0.44 -17.46 13.66
C LYS A 252 1.57 -18.00 14.54
N GLU A 253 1.24 -18.95 15.44
CA GLU A 253 2.22 -19.57 16.34
C GLU A 253 3.27 -20.36 15.56
N ALA A 254 2.87 -21.02 14.48
CA ALA A 254 3.78 -21.75 13.60
C ALA A 254 4.70 -20.79 12.80
N VAL A 255 4.16 -19.67 12.31
CA VAL A 255 4.97 -18.61 11.68
C VAL A 255 5.98 -18.05 12.67
N GLN A 256 5.56 -17.77 13.92
CA GLN A 256 6.45 -17.29 14.97
C GLN A 256 7.58 -18.27 15.27
N ALA A 257 7.26 -19.58 15.36
CA ALA A 257 8.26 -20.62 15.63
C ALA A 257 9.29 -20.73 14.49
N LEU A 258 8.85 -20.61 13.24
CA LEU A 258 9.75 -20.62 12.08
C LEU A 258 10.57 -19.33 11.98
N ALA A 259 9.98 -18.17 12.29
CA ALA A 259 10.66 -16.88 12.29
C ALA A 259 11.80 -16.79 13.32
N THR A 260 11.68 -17.52 14.43
CA THR A 260 12.70 -17.57 15.51
C THR A 260 13.80 -18.59 15.26
N GLN A 261 13.71 -19.41 14.20
CA GLN A 261 14.80 -20.33 13.85
C GLN A 261 16.05 -19.55 13.43
N PRO A 262 17.24 -19.99 13.84
CA PRO A 262 18.48 -19.27 13.55
C PRO A 262 18.80 -19.15 12.06
N LEU A 263 18.26 -20.06 11.22
CA LEU A 263 18.45 -20.03 9.77
C LEU A 263 17.28 -20.74 9.07
N LEU A 264 16.44 -19.98 8.37
CA LEU A 264 15.66 -20.54 7.27
C LEU A 264 16.64 -20.86 6.13
N THR A 265 16.55 -22.06 5.57
CA THR A 265 17.45 -22.53 4.51
C THR A 265 16.90 -22.28 3.11
N VAL A 266 15.58 -22.11 2.99
CA VAL A 266 14.89 -21.75 1.75
C VAL A 266 13.89 -20.63 2.02
N PRO A 267 13.52 -19.83 0.99
CA PRO A 267 12.50 -18.80 1.12
C PRO A 267 11.16 -19.37 1.60
N LEU A 268 10.55 -18.67 2.56
CA LEU A 268 9.30 -19.04 3.20
C LEU A 268 8.28 -17.91 3.05
N LEU A 269 7.18 -18.16 2.35
CA LEU A 269 6.01 -17.27 2.30
C LEU A 269 5.00 -17.71 3.36
N ALA A 270 5.09 -17.18 4.55
CA ALA A 270 4.12 -17.42 5.62
C ALA A 270 2.74 -16.85 5.25
N LEU A 271 1.67 -17.61 5.49
CA LEU A 271 0.29 -17.23 5.21
C LEU A 271 -0.39 -16.54 6.41
N ASN A 272 0.43 -15.90 7.24
CA ASN A 272 -0.01 -15.09 8.37
C ASN A 272 1.06 -14.03 8.68
N ARG A 273 0.69 -13.02 9.47
CA ARG A 273 1.59 -11.91 9.87
C ARG A 273 1.88 -11.93 11.36
N LEU A 274 3.11 -11.57 11.68
CA LEU A 274 3.55 -11.27 13.04
C LEU A 274 3.39 -9.78 13.31
N GLU A 275 2.92 -9.41 14.49
CA GLU A 275 2.67 -7.99 14.86
C GLU A 275 3.97 -7.24 15.14
N GLU A 276 4.97 -7.92 15.69
CA GLU A 276 6.29 -7.35 15.89
C GLU A 276 7.22 -7.82 14.78
N PRO A 277 8.19 -6.98 14.35
CA PRO A 277 9.27 -7.44 13.50
C PRO A 277 10.15 -8.39 14.33
N ALA A 278 9.69 -9.64 14.52
CA ALA A 278 10.55 -10.69 14.98
C ALA A 278 11.78 -10.70 14.07
N LEU A 279 12.95 -10.95 14.62
CA LEU A 279 14.23 -11.07 13.94
C LEU A 279 14.00 -11.60 12.50
N SER A 280 13.91 -10.69 11.56
CA SER A 280 13.43 -11.01 10.22
C SER A 280 14.56 -11.70 9.46
N SER A 281 14.45 -13.03 9.33
CA SER A 281 15.24 -13.72 8.32
C SER A 281 14.98 -13.06 6.96
N PRO A 282 16.00 -12.75 6.17
CA PRO A 282 15.82 -12.22 4.82
C PRO A 282 15.06 -13.20 3.89
N LEU A 283 14.87 -14.44 4.32
CA LEU A 283 14.14 -15.47 3.60
C LEU A 283 12.68 -15.62 4.07
N LEU A 284 12.23 -14.81 5.06
CA LEU A 284 10.85 -14.84 5.54
C LEU A 284 10.03 -13.72 4.88
N TYR A 285 9.07 -14.12 4.09
CA TYR A 285 8.03 -13.27 3.54
C TYR A 285 6.71 -13.54 4.25
N GLN A 286 5.89 -12.53 4.46
CA GLN A 286 4.63 -12.67 5.16
C GLN A 286 3.49 -12.14 4.31
N PHE A 287 2.52 -12.99 4.02
CA PHE A 287 1.28 -12.67 3.33
C PHE A 287 0.11 -13.14 4.19
N GLY A 288 -0.75 -12.22 4.60
CA GLY A 288 -1.92 -12.52 5.42
C GLY A 288 -3.09 -11.63 5.03
N LEU A 289 -4.29 -12.21 5.02
CA LEU A 289 -5.54 -11.47 4.91
C LEU A 289 -5.93 -10.99 6.32
N ALA A 290 -5.15 -10.06 6.86
CA ALA A 290 -5.47 -9.48 8.16
C ALA A 290 -6.59 -8.45 7.99
N PRO A 291 -7.73 -8.60 8.70
CA PRO A 291 -8.82 -7.61 8.64
C PRO A 291 -8.37 -6.20 9.02
N GLU A 292 -7.31 -6.11 9.80
CA GLU A 292 -6.67 -4.85 10.18
C GLU A 292 -6.02 -4.13 8.98
N ASP A 293 -5.48 -4.89 8.03
CA ASP A 293 -4.91 -4.31 6.79
C ASP A 293 -6.03 -3.81 5.88
N GLU A 294 -7.13 -4.56 5.74
CA GLU A 294 -8.33 -4.11 5.01
C GLU A 294 -8.91 -2.84 5.62
N ALA A 295 -8.92 -2.74 6.95
CA ALA A 295 -9.39 -1.56 7.64
C ALA A 295 -8.51 -0.34 7.37
N ARG A 296 -7.18 -0.50 7.33
CA ARG A 296 -6.25 0.57 6.94
C ARG A 296 -6.46 1.01 5.51
N GLU A 297 -6.60 0.05 4.59
CA GLU A 297 -6.87 0.37 3.17
C GLU A 297 -8.22 1.05 2.99
N ALA A 298 -9.25 0.66 3.73
CA ALA A 298 -10.54 1.35 3.72
C ALA A 298 -10.42 2.80 4.21
N ALA A 299 -9.62 3.06 5.25
CA ALA A 299 -9.33 4.41 5.71
C ALA A 299 -8.62 5.24 4.64
N ARG A 300 -7.60 4.67 4.00
CA ARG A 300 -6.85 5.30 2.90
C ARG A 300 -7.74 5.63 1.72
N LEU A 301 -8.55 4.66 1.27
CA LEU A 301 -9.46 4.84 0.15
C LEU A 301 -10.48 5.94 0.43
N ALA A 302 -11.10 5.93 1.61
CA ALA A 302 -12.06 6.97 1.99
C ALA A 302 -11.42 8.36 2.05
N TRP A 303 -10.20 8.46 2.59
CA TRP A 303 -9.44 9.71 2.57
C TRP A 303 -9.11 10.17 1.16
N TYR A 304 -8.69 9.26 0.29
CA TYR A 304 -8.38 9.53 -1.12
C TYR A 304 -9.60 10.05 -1.90
N GLU A 305 -10.80 9.51 -1.58
CA GLU A 305 -12.06 9.98 -2.15
C GLU A 305 -12.51 11.35 -1.59
N GLY A 306 -11.74 11.94 -0.68
CA GLY A 306 -11.99 13.28 -0.14
C GLY A 306 -12.87 13.32 1.12
N TYR A 307 -13.13 12.16 1.75
CA TYR A 307 -13.83 12.13 3.03
C TYR A 307 -12.85 12.49 4.15
N SER A 308 -13.28 13.32 5.11
CA SER A 308 -12.48 13.73 6.26
C SER A 308 -13.11 13.34 7.60
N ARG A 309 -14.36 12.86 7.59
CA ARG A 309 -15.11 12.47 8.80
C ARG A 309 -15.71 11.09 8.63
N ALA A 310 -15.55 10.23 9.64
CA ALA A 310 -16.04 8.87 9.62
C ALA A 310 -16.86 8.53 10.89
N ILE A 311 -17.81 7.61 10.73
CA ILE A 311 -18.53 6.94 11.81
C ILE A 311 -18.24 5.44 11.65
N ALA A 312 -17.83 4.79 12.73
CA ALA A 312 -17.60 3.35 12.74
C ALA A 312 -18.82 2.59 13.26
N LEU A 313 -19.24 1.56 12.54
CA LEU A 313 -20.23 0.58 13.00
C LEU A 313 -19.54 -0.79 13.03
N LEU A 314 -19.35 -1.35 14.21
CA LEU A 314 -18.56 -2.56 14.41
C LEU A 314 -19.26 -3.54 15.35
N PRO A 315 -19.00 -4.85 15.21
CA PRO A 315 -19.49 -5.82 16.15
C PRO A 315 -18.85 -5.62 17.53
N ASP A 316 -19.63 -5.85 18.58
CA ASP A 316 -19.14 -5.85 19.96
C ASP A 316 -18.35 -7.13 20.25
N SER A 317 -17.08 -7.14 19.83
CA SER A 317 -16.16 -8.28 19.91
C SER A 317 -14.70 -7.81 19.88
N GLU A 318 -13.79 -8.65 20.34
CA GLU A 318 -12.35 -8.39 20.25
C GLU A 318 -11.90 -8.18 18.78
N TRP A 319 -12.49 -8.90 17.85
CA TRP A 319 -12.23 -8.73 16.42
C TRP A 319 -12.65 -7.33 15.95
N GLY A 320 -13.86 -6.91 16.28
CA GLY A 320 -14.35 -5.57 15.93
C GLY A 320 -13.47 -4.45 16.51
N GLU A 321 -13.01 -4.62 17.75
CA GLU A 321 -12.13 -3.66 18.40
C GLU A 321 -10.75 -3.56 17.74
N ARG A 322 -10.15 -4.68 17.29
CA ARG A 322 -8.88 -4.67 16.57
C ARG A 322 -9.00 -3.98 15.21
N VAL A 323 -10.03 -4.33 14.44
CA VAL A 323 -10.32 -3.73 13.14
C VAL A 323 -10.56 -2.23 13.27
N TYR A 324 -11.35 -1.82 14.28
CA TYR A 324 -11.59 -0.41 14.58
C TYR A 324 -10.30 0.35 14.91
N ARG A 325 -9.45 -0.19 15.78
CA ARG A 325 -8.16 0.46 16.12
C ARG A 325 -7.28 0.65 14.90
N ALA A 326 -7.22 -0.33 14.03
CA ALA A 326 -6.44 -0.24 12.79
C ALA A 326 -6.97 0.86 11.87
N PHE A 327 -8.30 0.92 11.66
CA PHE A 327 -8.94 1.98 10.90
C PHE A 327 -8.73 3.36 11.54
N ALA A 328 -9.07 3.51 12.83
CA ALA A 328 -9.03 4.78 13.52
C ALA A 328 -7.61 5.36 13.60
N HIS A 329 -6.62 4.49 13.81
CA HIS A 329 -5.21 4.91 13.81
C HIS A 329 -4.79 5.47 12.44
N GLU A 330 -5.05 4.73 11.36
CA GLU A 330 -4.73 5.16 10.01
C GLU A 330 -5.49 6.43 9.63
N TRP A 331 -6.80 6.48 9.98
CA TRP A 331 -7.67 7.63 9.72
C TRP A 331 -7.15 8.91 10.39
N GLN A 332 -6.73 8.81 11.63
CA GLN A 332 -6.14 9.93 12.37
C GLN A 332 -4.78 10.36 11.80
N GLN A 333 -3.94 9.43 11.39
CA GLN A 333 -2.66 9.75 10.74
C GLN A 333 -2.85 10.53 9.43
N LEU A 334 -3.90 10.20 8.67
CA LEU A 334 -4.28 10.90 7.47
C LEU A 334 -4.94 12.27 7.74
N GLY A 335 -5.25 12.60 9.00
CA GLY A 335 -5.91 13.85 9.40
C GLY A 335 -7.43 13.76 9.45
N GLY A 336 -7.99 12.56 9.38
CA GLY A 336 -9.43 12.32 9.47
C GLY A 336 -9.96 12.37 10.90
N GLU A 337 -11.23 12.74 11.06
CA GLU A 337 -11.94 12.83 12.34
C GLU A 337 -12.92 11.65 12.49
N MET A 338 -12.84 10.95 13.63
CA MET A 338 -13.85 9.98 14.03
C MET A 338 -14.97 10.69 14.77
N LEU A 339 -16.19 10.71 14.20
CA LEU A 339 -17.33 11.39 14.79
C LEU A 339 -18.04 10.55 15.83
N ASP A 340 -18.16 9.24 15.59
CA ASP A 340 -18.87 8.32 16.49
C ASP A 340 -18.41 6.87 16.26
N THR A 341 -18.62 6.04 17.29
CA THR A 341 -18.32 4.61 17.24
C THR A 341 -19.48 3.82 17.81
N LEU A 342 -20.17 3.09 16.96
CA LEU A 342 -21.34 2.28 17.31
C LEU A 342 -20.92 0.81 17.39
N ARG A 343 -21.36 0.16 18.47
CA ARG A 343 -21.18 -1.29 18.64
C ARG A 343 -22.53 -2.00 18.53
N TYR A 344 -22.56 -3.07 17.75
CA TYR A 344 -23.75 -3.89 17.60
C TYR A 344 -23.51 -5.32 18.09
N ASP A 345 -24.56 -5.91 18.62
CA ASP A 345 -24.59 -7.33 19.00
C ASP A 345 -24.76 -8.18 17.73
N ASN A 346 -23.84 -9.12 17.50
CA ASN A 346 -23.87 -10.05 16.35
C ASN A 346 -25.11 -10.96 16.31
N SER A 347 -25.85 -11.08 17.42
CA SER A 347 -27.11 -11.83 17.48
C SER A 347 -28.28 -11.07 16.85
N GLN A 348 -28.15 -9.75 16.65
CA GLN A 348 -29.19 -8.89 16.08
C GLN A 348 -28.96 -8.72 14.56
N THR A 349 -30.05 -8.81 13.81
CA THR A 349 -30.03 -8.60 12.35
C THR A 349 -30.49 -7.20 11.91
N ASP A 350 -31.10 -6.42 12.82
CA ASP A 350 -31.57 -5.05 12.57
C ASP A 350 -30.74 -4.03 13.35
N HIS A 351 -29.92 -3.29 12.65
CA HIS A 351 -29.09 -2.21 13.17
C HIS A 351 -29.70 -0.81 12.92
N GLY A 352 -30.93 -0.74 12.38
CA GLY A 352 -31.58 0.51 11.99
C GLY A 352 -31.71 1.52 13.14
N LYS A 353 -31.94 1.07 14.37
CA LYS A 353 -32.03 1.93 15.55
C LYS A 353 -30.68 2.58 15.89
N LEU A 354 -29.61 1.81 15.84
CA LEU A 354 -28.24 2.32 16.11
C LEU A 354 -27.85 3.38 15.07
N ILE A 355 -28.08 3.07 13.80
CA ILE A 355 -27.80 3.99 12.68
C ILE A 355 -28.66 5.26 12.79
N SER A 356 -29.95 5.13 13.11
CA SER A 356 -30.84 6.28 13.28
C SER A 356 -30.43 7.18 14.44
N ALA A 357 -29.93 6.60 15.53
CA ALA A 357 -29.45 7.33 16.70
C ALA A 357 -28.15 8.11 16.36
N SER A 358 -27.17 7.45 15.74
CA SER A 358 -25.91 8.08 15.33
C SER A 358 -26.10 9.22 14.32
N LEU A 359 -26.99 9.03 13.35
CA LEU A 359 -27.34 10.07 12.39
C LEU A 359 -28.33 11.12 12.95
N ASN A 360 -28.67 11.01 14.23
CA ASN A 360 -29.58 11.94 14.93
C ASN A 360 -30.97 12.08 14.26
N LEU A 361 -31.40 11.02 13.54
CA LEU A 361 -32.64 11.02 12.77
C LEU A 361 -33.86 11.08 13.66
N ASP A 362 -33.86 10.38 14.80
CA ASP A 362 -34.98 10.34 15.74
C ASP A 362 -35.23 11.70 16.39
N ASN A 363 -34.17 12.39 16.80
CA ASN A 363 -34.26 13.76 17.32
C ASN A 363 -34.71 14.74 16.23
N SER A 364 -34.31 14.53 14.99
CA SER A 364 -34.74 15.34 13.85
C SER A 364 -36.26 15.16 13.60
N LYS A 365 -36.77 13.94 13.64
CA LYS A 365 -38.21 13.63 13.54
C LYS A 365 -38.98 14.20 14.73
N ALA A 366 -38.47 14.08 15.95
CA ALA A 366 -39.10 14.65 17.14
C ALA A 366 -39.20 16.18 17.05
N ARG A 367 -38.14 16.86 16.61
CA ARG A 367 -38.15 18.31 16.38
C ARG A 367 -39.15 18.72 15.30
N GLN A 368 -39.24 18.00 14.20
CA GLN A 368 -40.23 18.25 13.15
C GLN A 368 -41.66 18.10 13.69
N GLN A 369 -41.95 17.04 14.44
CA GLN A 369 -43.26 16.84 15.06
C GLN A 369 -43.62 17.94 16.07
N GLN A 370 -42.64 18.40 16.87
CA GLN A 370 -42.82 19.50 17.80
C GLN A 370 -43.14 20.81 17.06
N LEU A 371 -42.40 21.13 15.99
CA LEU A 371 -42.67 22.29 15.17
C LEU A 371 -44.01 22.24 14.48
N THR A 372 -44.41 21.08 13.94
CA THR A 372 -45.75 20.85 13.35
C THR A 372 -46.84 21.16 14.38
N ARG A 373 -46.68 20.72 15.64
CA ARG A 373 -47.66 21.02 16.70
C ARG A 373 -47.72 22.47 17.07
N GLN A 374 -46.56 23.16 17.12
CA GLN A 374 -46.48 24.57 17.50
C GLN A 374 -47.02 25.50 16.39
N LEU A 375 -46.77 25.17 15.13
CA LEU A 375 -47.15 26.00 13.99
C LEU A 375 -48.56 25.69 13.50
N GLY A 376 -49.17 24.56 13.89
CA GLY A 376 -50.46 24.12 13.41
C GLY A 376 -50.52 23.76 11.92
N VAL A 377 -49.37 23.63 11.27
CA VAL A 377 -49.23 23.31 9.84
C VAL A 377 -48.44 22.01 9.69
N PRO A 378 -48.90 21.03 8.88
CA PRO A 378 -48.14 19.81 8.60
C PRO A 378 -46.85 20.17 7.86
N LEU A 379 -45.72 19.84 8.50
CA LEU A 379 -44.40 19.98 7.88
C LEU A 379 -43.95 18.62 7.30
N GLU A 380 -43.66 18.59 6.02
CA GLU A 380 -43.08 17.39 5.41
C GLU A 380 -41.69 17.13 6.00
N TYR A 381 -41.40 15.87 6.33
CA TYR A 381 -40.09 15.42 6.78
C TYR A 381 -39.24 15.12 5.54
N GLU A 382 -38.41 16.10 5.13
CA GLU A 382 -37.36 15.87 4.16
C GLU A 382 -36.03 15.62 4.93
N PRO A 383 -35.44 14.42 4.86
CA PRO A 383 -34.11 14.18 5.32
C PRO A 383 -33.15 14.94 4.40
N ARG A 384 -32.88 16.20 4.69
CA ARG A 384 -31.82 16.93 3.97
C ARG A 384 -30.50 16.25 4.24
N ARG A 385 -29.88 15.75 3.19
CA ARG A 385 -28.45 15.48 3.22
C ARG A 385 -27.79 16.78 3.59
N ARG A 386 -27.21 16.89 4.77
CA ARG A 386 -26.24 17.94 5.06
C ARG A 386 -25.10 17.74 4.07
N LYS A 387 -24.94 18.63 3.15
CA LYS A 387 -23.70 18.84 2.40
C LYS A 387 -22.81 19.66 3.35
N ASP A 388 -22.03 19.00 4.18
CA ASP A 388 -20.89 19.56 4.90
C ASP A 388 -19.77 18.54 4.86
#